data_d50851505b4449c475c73469fd39b2c1
#
_entry.id   d50851505b4449c475c73469fd39b2c1
#
_cell.length_a   1.000
_cell.length_b   1.000
_cell.length_c   1.000
_cell.angle_alpha   90.00
_cell.angle_beta   90.00
_cell.angle_gamma   90.00
#
_symmetry.space_group_name_H-M   'P 1'
#
loop_
_entity.id
_entity.type
_entity.pdbx_description
1 polymer ?
#
loop_
_entity_poly.entity_id
_entity_poly.type
_entity_poly.pdbx_seq_one_letter_code
_entity_poly.pdbx_strand_id
1 'polypeptide(L)'
;GDKDIMELHPPGYWHEHSDERMHYLTCFKTALLDFAVEGSIIYHGNLAHILLNEVPFVLRVRINAPLENRIKPLMEEEGISKEAAIEKIKDMDHRRRLWTQFLYDAEVIDPIFFDLVLNLERISISDAIEMVVTEVKKEPFQPNEVSMKALKDLHLANIVKTYLMRSPKTRAMDLDVDADSSTGNVIVSGSLPPDANRTREADIQSVLSSVAVIKNVEVKVKFG
;
A
#
# COMPACT_ATOMS: atom_id res chain seq x y z
N GLY A 1 1.92 -5.35 -14.24
CA GLY A 1 1.23 -4.40 -13.40
C GLY A 1 0.14 -5.07 -12.57
N ASP A 2 -0.68 -4.30 -11.87
CA ASP A 2 -1.74 -4.78 -10.96
C ASP A 2 -2.75 -5.73 -11.64
N LYS A 3 -2.96 -5.59 -12.95
CA LYS A 3 -3.85 -6.48 -13.72
C LYS A 3 -3.40 -7.94 -13.70
N ASP A 4 -2.10 -8.18 -13.86
CA ASP A 4 -1.56 -9.54 -14.02
C ASP A 4 -1.62 -10.33 -12.70
N ILE A 5 -1.47 -9.66 -11.55
CA ILE A 5 -1.50 -10.32 -10.24
C ILE A 5 -2.94 -10.66 -9.82
N MET A 6 -3.90 -9.77 -10.12
CA MET A 6 -5.32 -10.02 -9.87
C MET A 6 -5.88 -11.16 -10.74
N GLU A 7 -5.34 -11.36 -11.95
CA GLU A 7 -5.74 -12.44 -12.84
C GLU A 7 -5.08 -13.78 -12.49
N LEU A 8 -3.83 -13.74 -12.01
CA LEU A 8 -3.05 -14.94 -11.69
C LEU A 8 -3.41 -15.57 -10.35
N HIS A 9 -3.87 -14.77 -9.37
CA HIS A 9 -4.09 -15.23 -8.01
C HIS A 9 -5.45 -14.77 -7.45
N PRO A 10 -6.51 -15.60 -7.60
CA PRO A 10 -7.83 -15.29 -7.04
C PRO A 10 -7.81 -15.23 -5.50
N PRO A 11 -8.77 -14.56 -4.85
CA PRO A 11 -8.81 -14.40 -3.39
C PRO A 11 -8.64 -15.68 -2.58
N GLY A 12 -9.15 -16.83 -3.05
CA GLY A 12 -8.97 -18.13 -2.39
C GLY A 12 -7.52 -18.58 -2.27
N TYR A 13 -6.69 -18.29 -3.27
CA TYR A 13 -5.25 -18.59 -3.22
C TYR A 13 -4.56 -17.94 -2.02
N TRP A 14 -4.87 -16.67 -1.75
CA TRP A 14 -4.22 -15.90 -0.69
C TRP A 14 -4.66 -16.29 0.72
N HIS A 15 -5.83 -16.93 0.89
CA HIS A 15 -6.23 -17.50 2.17
C HIS A 15 -5.31 -18.64 2.60
N GLU A 16 -4.90 -19.46 1.64
CA GLU A 16 -3.98 -20.56 1.88
C GLU A 16 -2.52 -20.09 1.99
N HIS A 17 -2.22 -18.88 1.46
CA HIS A 17 -0.88 -18.29 1.34
C HIS A 17 -0.79 -16.93 2.03
N SER A 18 -1.16 -16.87 3.31
CA SER A 18 -1.18 -15.61 4.09
C SER A 18 0.18 -14.91 4.13
N ASP A 19 1.27 -15.68 4.22
CA ASP A 19 2.63 -15.13 4.25
C ASP A 19 3.01 -14.48 2.91
N GLU A 20 2.60 -15.07 1.79
CA GLU A 20 2.82 -14.50 0.45
C GLU A 20 2.02 -13.22 0.26
N ARG A 21 0.79 -13.16 0.78
CA ARG A 21 -0.03 -11.94 0.80
C ARG A 21 0.67 -10.80 1.52
N MET A 22 1.12 -11.04 2.74
CA MET A 22 1.80 -10.03 3.54
C MET A 22 3.11 -9.59 2.88
N HIS A 23 3.84 -10.54 2.30
CA HIS A 23 5.05 -10.24 1.53
C HIS A 23 4.75 -9.34 0.32
N TYR A 24 3.72 -9.66 -0.46
CA TYR A 24 3.29 -8.85 -1.59
C TYR A 24 2.94 -7.41 -1.16
N LEU A 25 2.09 -7.26 -0.13
CA LEU A 25 1.68 -5.95 0.37
C LEU A 25 2.85 -5.11 0.87
N THR A 26 3.80 -5.75 1.56
CA THR A 26 4.99 -5.08 2.08
C THR A 26 5.90 -4.62 0.93
N CYS A 27 6.14 -5.47 -0.07
CA CYS A 27 6.90 -5.09 -1.27
C CYS A 27 6.21 -3.96 -2.05
N PHE A 28 4.88 -4.03 -2.19
CA PHE A 28 4.12 -3.02 -2.89
C PHE A 28 4.14 -1.67 -2.14
N LYS A 29 3.96 -1.70 -0.80
CA LYS A 29 4.10 -0.50 0.04
C LYS A 29 5.51 0.09 -0.09
N THR A 30 6.56 -0.74 -0.06
CA THR A 30 7.94 -0.28 -0.23
C THR A 30 8.13 0.43 -1.56
N ALA A 31 7.66 -0.16 -2.67
CA ALA A 31 7.75 0.47 -4.00
C ALA A 31 6.99 1.80 -4.10
N LEU A 32 5.83 1.91 -3.46
CA LEU A 32 5.10 3.20 -3.40
C LEU A 32 5.87 4.24 -2.59
N LEU A 33 6.49 3.83 -1.49
CA LEU A 33 7.29 4.71 -0.63
C LEU A 33 8.59 5.14 -1.33
N ASP A 34 9.23 4.28 -2.15
CA ASP A 34 10.39 4.64 -2.98
C ASP A 34 10.05 5.86 -3.84
N PHE A 35 8.93 5.80 -4.59
CA PHE A 35 8.48 6.93 -5.40
C PHE A 35 8.11 8.16 -4.56
N ALA A 36 7.43 7.97 -3.42
CA ALA A 36 6.99 9.07 -2.56
C ALA A 36 8.17 9.86 -1.96
N VAL A 37 9.27 9.18 -1.62
CA VAL A 37 10.49 9.82 -1.10
C VAL A 37 11.23 10.61 -2.17
N GLU A 38 11.17 10.18 -3.43
CA GLU A 38 11.82 10.86 -4.56
C GLU A 38 11.14 12.18 -4.95
N GLY A 39 9.84 12.33 -4.67
CA GLY A 39 9.14 13.60 -4.93
C GLY A 39 7.64 13.46 -5.20
N SER A 40 7.09 14.50 -5.83
CA SER A 40 5.65 14.57 -6.12
C SER A 40 5.25 13.51 -7.15
N ILE A 41 4.35 12.63 -6.77
CA ILE A 41 3.81 11.59 -7.63
C ILE A 41 2.28 11.63 -7.68
N ILE A 42 1.73 11.17 -8.78
CA ILE A 42 0.31 10.82 -8.90
C ILE A 42 0.27 9.31 -9.13
N TYR A 43 -0.31 8.59 -8.17
CA TYR A 43 -0.57 7.18 -8.32
C TYR A 43 -2.04 6.95 -8.70
N HIS A 44 -2.26 6.23 -9.80
CA HIS A 44 -3.59 5.77 -10.20
C HIS A 44 -3.64 4.24 -10.10
N GLY A 45 -4.49 3.73 -9.22
CA GLY A 45 -4.64 2.30 -9.00
C GLY A 45 -5.43 2.00 -7.74
N ASN A 46 -5.39 0.75 -7.31
CA ASN A 46 -6.03 0.29 -6.10
C ASN A 46 -5.04 0.30 -4.94
N LEU A 47 -5.54 0.36 -3.72
CA LEU A 47 -4.82 0.10 -2.46
C LEU A 47 -3.87 1.20 -1.94
N ALA A 48 -3.32 2.08 -2.77
CA ALA A 48 -2.38 3.10 -2.29
C ALA A 48 -2.98 4.00 -1.19
N HIS A 49 -4.27 4.29 -1.24
CA HIS A 49 -4.98 5.06 -0.22
C HIS A 49 -4.99 4.39 1.17
N ILE A 50 -4.84 3.06 1.23
CA ILE A 50 -4.71 2.29 2.47
C ILE A 50 -3.23 2.16 2.85
N LEU A 51 -2.38 1.80 1.89
CA LEU A 51 -0.95 1.57 2.13
C LEU A 51 -0.18 2.82 2.55
N LEU A 52 -0.63 3.99 2.09
CA LEU A 52 -0.01 5.28 2.39
C LEU A 52 -0.82 6.12 3.39
N ASN A 53 -1.75 5.51 4.15
CA ASN A 53 -2.56 6.22 5.15
C ASN A 53 -1.72 6.85 6.28
N GLU A 54 -0.53 6.33 6.53
CA GLU A 54 0.42 6.84 7.52
C GLU A 54 1.23 8.04 7.02
N VAL A 55 1.16 8.36 5.71
CA VAL A 55 1.87 9.51 5.12
C VAL A 55 0.99 10.75 5.21
N PRO A 56 1.34 11.75 6.04
CA PRO A 56 0.40 12.80 6.44
C PRO A 56 -0.02 13.74 5.31
N PHE A 57 0.80 13.90 4.27
CA PHE A 57 0.57 14.85 3.17
C PHE A 57 0.09 14.19 1.86
N VAL A 58 -0.35 12.94 1.92
CA VAL A 58 -0.96 12.27 0.77
C VAL A 58 -2.43 12.65 0.67
N LEU A 59 -2.83 13.27 -0.44
CA LEU A 59 -4.24 13.52 -0.78
C LEU A 59 -4.84 12.25 -1.41
N ARG A 60 -5.77 11.62 -0.71
CA ARG A 60 -6.45 10.40 -1.16
C ARG A 60 -7.76 10.76 -1.85
N VAL A 61 -7.80 10.57 -3.17
CA VAL A 61 -8.93 10.97 -3.99
C VAL A 61 -9.64 9.74 -4.55
N ARG A 62 -10.96 9.70 -4.37
CA ARG A 62 -11.83 8.73 -5.03
C ARG A 62 -12.64 9.41 -6.13
N ILE A 63 -12.57 8.85 -7.32
CA ILE A 63 -13.40 9.28 -8.46
C ILE A 63 -14.47 8.22 -8.70
N ASN A 64 -15.73 8.64 -8.63
CA ASN A 64 -16.89 7.83 -8.99
C ASN A 64 -17.49 8.33 -10.30
N ALA A 65 -17.95 7.42 -11.14
CA ALA A 65 -18.75 7.75 -12.31
C ALA A 65 -19.87 6.72 -12.46
N PRO A 66 -21.10 7.14 -12.80
CA PRO A 66 -22.18 6.22 -13.13
C PRO A 66 -21.79 5.25 -14.24
N LEU A 67 -22.37 4.06 -14.22
CA LEU A 67 -22.09 3.03 -15.22
C LEU A 67 -22.21 3.56 -16.66
N GLU A 68 -23.27 4.32 -16.94
CA GLU A 68 -23.53 4.88 -18.27
C GLU A 68 -22.39 5.78 -18.77
N ASN A 69 -21.77 6.55 -17.85
CA ASN A 69 -20.67 7.46 -18.20
C ASN A 69 -19.33 6.72 -18.42
N ARG A 70 -19.24 5.45 -18.01
CA ARG A 70 -18.04 4.62 -18.11
C ARG A 70 -18.07 3.73 -19.37
N ILE A 71 -19.25 3.43 -19.91
CA ILE A 71 -19.44 2.49 -21.03
C ILE A 71 -18.79 3.05 -22.30
N LYS A 72 -19.15 4.27 -22.69
CA LYS A 72 -18.70 4.85 -23.96
C LYS A 72 -17.17 4.98 -24.05
N PRO A 73 -16.48 5.54 -23.05
CA PRO A 73 -15.01 5.59 -23.05
C PRO A 73 -14.36 4.19 -23.21
N LEU A 74 -14.88 3.18 -22.52
CA LEU A 74 -14.34 1.83 -22.59
C LEU A 74 -14.56 1.19 -23.96
N MET A 75 -15.74 1.43 -24.58
CA MET A 75 -16.00 0.97 -25.96
C MET A 75 -15.03 1.60 -26.96
N GLU A 76 -14.75 2.89 -26.82
CA GLU A 76 -13.84 3.63 -27.70
C GLU A 76 -12.38 3.21 -27.52
N GLU A 77 -11.96 2.96 -26.28
CA GLU A 77 -10.60 2.55 -25.94
C GLU A 77 -10.28 1.13 -26.41
N GLU A 78 -11.22 0.19 -26.27
CA GLU A 78 -10.97 -1.23 -26.50
C GLU A 78 -11.61 -1.77 -27.79
N GLY A 79 -12.43 -0.99 -28.47
CA GLY A 79 -13.11 -1.42 -29.69
C GLY A 79 -14.16 -2.52 -29.48
N ILE A 80 -14.79 -2.58 -28.30
CA ILE A 80 -15.75 -3.60 -27.89
C ILE A 80 -17.22 -3.13 -27.98
N SER A 81 -18.17 -4.09 -27.97
CA SER A 81 -19.60 -3.77 -27.97
C SER A 81 -20.03 -3.17 -26.61
N LYS A 82 -21.21 -2.54 -26.59
CA LYS A 82 -21.82 -1.99 -25.38
C LYS A 82 -22.03 -3.08 -24.31
N GLU A 83 -22.51 -4.24 -24.72
CA GLU A 83 -22.79 -5.38 -23.85
C GLU A 83 -21.48 -5.88 -23.20
N ALA A 84 -20.43 -6.05 -24.00
CA ALA A 84 -19.11 -6.45 -23.52
C ALA A 84 -18.50 -5.40 -22.56
N ALA A 85 -18.67 -4.12 -22.85
CA ALA A 85 -18.22 -3.05 -21.97
C ALA A 85 -18.93 -3.06 -20.60
N ILE A 86 -20.25 -3.27 -20.58
CA ILE A 86 -21.05 -3.38 -19.35
C ILE A 86 -20.57 -4.58 -18.52
N GLU A 87 -20.40 -5.73 -19.12
CA GLU A 87 -19.94 -6.94 -18.43
C GLU A 87 -18.55 -6.73 -17.83
N LYS A 88 -17.63 -6.19 -18.63
CA LYS A 88 -16.26 -5.91 -18.19
C LYS A 88 -16.20 -4.92 -17.03
N ILE A 89 -16.98 -3.83 -17.07
CA ILE A 89 -17.04 -2.85 -15.97
C ILE A 89 -17.56 -3.50 -14.69
N LYS A 90 -18.63 -4.29 -14.77
CA LYS A 90 -19.20 -5.00 -13.60
C LYS A 90 -18.21 -5.98 -12.99
N ASP A 91 -17.50 -6.74 -13.83
CA ASP A 91 -16.50 -7.68 -13.39
C ASP A 91 -15.30 -6.97 -12.73
N MET A 92 -14.80 -5.88 -13.32
CA MET A 92 -13.74 -5.07 -12.72
C MET A 92 -14.15 -4.50 -11.36
N ASP A 93 -15.38 -3.96 -11.23
CA ASP A 93 -15.89 -3.41 -9.98
C ASP A 93 -16.07 -4.50 -8.91
N HIS A 94 -16.50 -5.69 -9.32
CA HIS A 94 -16.63 -6.84 -8.44
C HIS A 94 -15.25 -7.32 -7.94
N ARG A 95 -14.29 -7.50 -8.83
CA ARG A 95 -12.92 -7.89 -8.46
C ARG A 95 -12.27 -6.86 -7.53
N ARG A 96 -12.39 -5.57 -7.80
CA ARG A 96 -11.86 -4.51 -6.93
C ARG A 96 -12.41 -4.60 -5.51
N ARG A 97 -13.71 -4.83 -5.34
CA ARG A 97 -14.32 -5.02 -4.02
C ARG A 97 -13.78 -6.23 -3.30
N LEU A 98 -13.75 -7.38 -3.96
CA LEU A 98 -13.22 -8.61 -3.38
C LEU A 98 -11.77 -8.44 -2.93
N TRP A 99 -10.93 -7.84 -3.75
CA TRP A 99 -9.54 -7.61 -3.41
C TRP A 99 -9.34 -6.69 -2.21
N THR A 100 -10.06 -5.60 -2.12
CA THR A 100 -9.91 -4.67 -1.01
C THR A 100 -10.41 -5.30 0.29
N GLN A 101 -11.57 -5.94 0.27
CA GLN A 101 -12.07 -6.67 1.42
C GLN A 101 -11.11 -7.77 1.86
N PHE A 102 -10.58 -8.52 0.92
CA PHE A 102 -9.68 -9.63 1.20
C PHE A 102 -8.32 -9.18 1.74
N LEU A 103 -7.72 -8.13 1.16
CA LEU A 103 -6.38 -7.69 1.56
C LEU A 103 -6.37 -6.88 2.85
N TYR A 104 -7.46 -6.19 3.19
CA TYR A 104 -7.49 -5.22 4.27
C TYR A 104 -8.68 -5.36 5.21
N ASP A 105 -9.55 -6.34 4.99
CA ASP A 105 -10.83 -6.46 5.69
C ASP A 105 -11.64 -5.14 5.69
N ALA A 106 -11.53 -4.39 4.59
CA ALA A 106 -12.10 -3.07 4.43
C ALA A 106 -12.99 -2.99 3.20
N GLU A 107 -14.05 -2.16 3.28
CA GLU A 107 -14.86 -1.86 2.10
C GLU A 107 -14.19 -0.76 1.26
N VAL A 108 -13.93 -1.06 -0.01
CA VAL A 108 -13.36 -0.13 -1.02
C VAL A 108 -14.08 1.21 -1.09
N ILE A 109 -15.35 1.22 -0.71
CA ILE A 109 -16.22 2.39 -0.87
C ILE A 109 -16.36 3.22 0.40
N ASP A 110 -15.78 2.80 1.53
CA ASP A 110 -15.90 3.55 2.78
C ASP A 110 -15.22 4.93 2.64
N PRO A 111 -15.99 6.03 2.79
CA PRO A 111 -15.46 7.38 2.65
C PRO A 111 -14.33 7.73 3.62
N ILE A 112 -14.20 7.01 4.73
CA ILE A 112 -13.15 7.26 5.74
C ILE A 112 -11.73 7.10 5.18
N PHE A 113 -11.57 6.33 4.11
CA PHE A 113 -10.28 6.12 3.48
C PHE A 113 -9.88 7.21 2.48
N PHE A 114 -10.74 8.22 2.25
CA PHE A 114 -10.52 9.25 1.23
C PHE A 114 -10.70 10.65 1.81
N ASP A 115 -9.84 11.55 1.40
CA ASP A 115 -9.92 12.96 1.76
C ASP A 115 -10.88 13.72 0.83
N LEU A 116 -11.02 13.23 -0.42
CA LEU A 116 -11.90 13.80 -1.42
C LEU A 116 -12.62 12.70 -2.22
N VAL A 117 -13.94 12.77 -2.29
CA VAL A 117 -14.78 11.87 -3.10
C VAL A 117 -15.54 12.67 -4.14
N LEU A 118 -15.24 12.45 -5.41
CA LEU A 118 -15.87 13.17 -6.53
C LEU A 118 -16.77 12.23 -7.34
N ASN A 119 -17.95 12.74 -7.72
CA ASN A 119 -18.89 12.03 -8.59
C ASN A 119 -19.00 12.74 -9.94
N LEU A 120 -18.52 12.10 -10.99
CA LEU A 120 -18.54 12.63 -12.37
C LEU A 120 -19.91 12.51 -13.06
N GLU A 121 -20.99 12.31 -12.32
CA GLU A 121 -22.34 12.38 -12.92
C GLU A 121 -22.65 13.78 -13.42
N ARG A 122 -22.30 14.80 -12.62
CA ARG A 122 -22.57 16.21 -12.90
C ARG A 122 -21.32 17.08 -12.90
N ILE A 123 -20.25 16.62 -12.27
CA ILE A 123 -18.96 17.32 -12.24
C ILE A 123 -18.21 16.94 -13.50
N SER A 124 -17.77 17.94 -14.26
CA SER A 124 -16.93 17.69 -15.44
C SER A 124 -15.52 17.22 -14.99
N ILE A 125 -14.81 16.53 -15.89
CA ILE A 125 -13.42 16.13 -15.64
C ILE A 125 -12.54 17.37 -15.37
N SER A 126 -12.75 18.48 -16.09
CA SER A 126 -12.02 19.72 -15.87
C SER A 126 -12.23 20.29 -14.47
N ASP A 127 -13.50 20.34 -14.02
CA ASP A 127 -13.82 20.84 -12.67
C ASP A 127 -13.26 19.92 -11.58
N ALA A 128 -13.32 18.61 -11.81
CA ALA A 128 -12.74 17.63 -10.89
C ALA A 128 -11.22 17.81 -10.76
N ILE A 129 -10.51 18.04 -11.86
CA ILE A 129 -9.07 18.34 -11.86
C ILE A 129 -8.80 19.63 -11.07
N GLU A 130 -9.58 20.69 -11.28
CA GLU A 130 -9.42 21.96 -10.57
C GLU A 130 -9.63 21.79 -9.06
N MET A 131 -10.63 21.01 -8.65
CA MET A 131 -10.87 20.67 -7.24
C MET A 131 -9.67 19.94 -6.62
N VAL A 132 -9.15 18.92 -7.27
CA VAL A 132 -7.99 18.16 -6.79
C VAL A 132 -6.74 19.04 -6.71
N VAL A 133 -6.47 19.85 -7.74
CA VAL A 133 -5.31 20.76 -7.78
C VAL A 133 -5.42 21.85 -6.71
N THR A 134 -6.64 22.31 -6.44
CA THR A 134 -6.88 23.28 -5.37
C THR A 134 -6.67 22.67 -3.99
N GLU A 135 -7.17 21.46 -3.79
CA GLU A 135 -7.07 20.79 -2.49
C GLU A 135 -5.63 20.38 -2.15
N VAL A 136 -4.90 19.80 -3.10
CA VAL A 136 -3.52 19.36 -2.85
C VAL A 136 -2.57 20.51 -2.51
N LYS A 137 -2.91 21.76 -2.85
CA LYS A 137 -2.10 22.94 -2.51
C LYS A 137 -2.31 23.45 -1.08
N LYS A 138 -3.31 22.95 -0.38
CA LYS A 138 -3.57 23.36 1.00
C LYS A 138 -2.52 22.79 1.97
N GLU A 139 -2.31 23.51 3.05
CA GLU A 139 -1.26 23.21 4.04
C GLU A 139 -1.21 21.76 4.52
N PRO A 140 -2.34 21.07 4.82
CA PRO A 140 -2.29 19.67 5.28
C PRO A 140 -1.65 18.70 4.28
N PHE A 141 -1.66 19.03 2.99
CA PHE A 141 -1.13 18.19 1.91
C PHE A 141 0.24 18.68 1.39
N GLN A 142 0.85 19.65 2.08
CA GLN A 142 2.19 20.12 1.74
C GLN A 142 3.23 19.48 2.66
N PRO A 143 4.28 18.88 2.10
CA PRO A 143 5.34 18.30 2.92
C PRO A 143 6.11 19.39 3.68
N ASN A 144 6.47 19.09 4.91
CA ASN A 144 7.38 19.88 5.74
C ASN A 144 8.51 18.98 6.27
N GLU A 145 9.48 19.54 6.98
CA GLU A 145 10.63 18.77 7.48
C GLU A 145 10.21 17.59 8.37
N VAL A 146 9.19 17.78 9.21
CA VAL A 146 8.70 16.74 10.14
C VAL A 146 8.00 15.62 9.37
N SER A 147 7.10 15.98 8.45
CA SER A 147 6.36 14.99 7.65
C SER A 147 7.24 14.25 6.65
N MET A 148 8.25 14.93 6.09
CA MET A 148 9.26 14.29 5.22
C MET A 148 10.17 13.35 6.02
N LYS A 149 10.51 13.70 7.27
CA LYS A 149 11.23 12.76 8.13
C LYS A 149 10.38 11.53 8.42
N ALA A 150 9.12 11.69 8.79
CA ALA A 150 8.21 10.58 9.04
C ALA A 150 8.06 9.65 7.81
N LEU A 151 7.95 10.21 6.60
CA LEU A 151 7.95 9.43 5.36
C LEU A 151 9.23 8.62 5.18
N LYS A 152 10.40 9.22 5.42
CA LYS A 152 11.69 8.52 5.30
C LYS A 152 11.87 7.43 6.37
N ASP A 153 11.37 7.68 7.58
CA ASP A 153 11.38 6.69 8.67
C ASP A 153 10.49 5.49 8.31
N LEU A 154 9.28 5.74 7.84
CA LEU A 154 8.36 4.72 7.34
C LEU A 154 8.94 3.93 6.18
N HIS A 155 9.61 4.60 5.23
CA HIS A 155 10.28 3.98 4.10
C HIS A 155 11.38 3.04 4.57
N LEU A 156 12.28 3.50 5.45
CA LEU A 156 13.34 2.67 6.01
C LEU A 156 12.77 1.46 6.77
N ALA A 157 11.73 1.66 7.59
CA ALA A 157 11.06 0.57 8.30
C ALA A 157 10.49 -0.50 7.33
N ASN A 158 9.86 -0.07 6.22
CA ASN A 158 9.35 -1.00 5.21
C ASN A 158 10.44 -1.73 4.44
N ILE A 159 11.54 -1.07 4.11
CA ILE A 159 12.73 -1.75 3.54
C ILE A 159 13.17 -2.89 4.46
N VAL A 160 13.34 -2.59 5.74
CA VAL A 160 13.75 -3.58 6.76
C VAL A 160 12.74 -4.73 6.84
N LYS A 161 11.44 -4.41 6.92
CA LYS A 161 10.36 -5.41 6.93
C LYS A 161 10.41 -6.32 5.70
N THR A 162 10.68 -5.74 4.52
CA THR A 162 10.84 -6.51 3.27
C THR A 162 12.01 -7.50 3.35
N TYR A 163 13.16 -7.10 3.90
CA TYR A 163 14.30 -8.00 4.09
C TYR A 163 13.97 -9.13 5.07
N LEU A 164 13.32 -8.82 6.20
CA LEU A 164 12.90 -9.83 7.19
C LEU A 164 11.91 -10.84 6.59
N MET A 165 10.97 -10.39 5.79
CA MET A 165 9.96 -11.26 5.16
C MET A 165 10.53 -12.10 4.01
N ARG A 166 11.59 -11.65 3.35
CA ARG A 166 12.25 -12.42 2.27
C ARG A 166 13.14 -13.53 2.81
N SER A 167 13.60 -13.42 4.05
CA SER A 167 14.48 -14.42 4.64
C SER A 167 13.73 -15.64 5.17
N PRO A 168 14.09 -16.87 4.78
CA PRO A 168 13.50 -18.08 5.37
C PRO A 168 13.67 -18.17 6.89
N LYS A 169 14.64 -17.48 7.47
CA LYS A 169 14.91 -17.47 8.91
C LYS A 169 13.90 -16.63 9.69
N THR A 170 13.35 -15.59 9.08
CA THR A 170 12.53 -14.57 9.78
C THR A 170 11.13 -14.38 9.20
N ARG A 171 10.84 -14.89 7.98
CA ARG A 171 9.58 -14.67 7.27
C ARG A 171 8.32 -15.13 8.02
N ALA A 172 8.45 -16.15 8.87
CA ALA A 172 7.33 -16.70 9.66
C ALA A 172 7.20 -16.01 11.04
N MET A 173 7.98 -14.98 11.33
CA MET A 173 7.89 -14.21 12.55
C MET A 173 6.96 -13.02 12.34
N ASP A 174 6.06 -12.77 13.30
CA ASP A 174 5.25 -11.56 13.32
C ASP A 174 6.06 -10.43 13.95
N LEU A 175 6.65 -9.60 13.07
CA LEU A 175 7.59 -8.56 13.45
C LEU A 175 7.10 -7.20 13.01
N ASP A 176 7.17 -6.25 13.93
CA ASP A 176 7.02 -4.81 13.69
C ASP A 176 8.38 -4.14 13.65
N VAL A 177 8.49 -3.10 12.84
CA VAL A 177 9.73 -2.37 12.64
C VAL A 177 9.48 -0.89 12.76
N ASP A 178 10.24 -0.25 13.67
CA ASP A 178 10.38 1.19 13.76
C ASP A 178 11.78 1.60 13.30
N ALA A 179 11.90 2.73 12.61
CA ALA A 179 13.18 3.18 12.12
C ALA A 179 13.34 4.70 12.25
N ASP A 180 14.58 5.13 12.46
CA ASP A 180 14.98 6.54 12.38
C ASP A 180 15.94 6.71 11.19
N SER A 181 15.43 7.27 10.11
CA SER A 181 16.20 7.47 8.87
C SER A 181 17.36 8.45 9.00
N SER A 182 17.31 9.35 9.98
CA SER A 182 18.38 10.33 10.22
C SER A 182 19.62 9.69 10.87
N THR A 183 19.41 8.70 11.73
CA THR A 183 20.48 8.01 12.46
C THR A 183 20.80 6.64 11.86
N GLY A 184 19.88 6.03 11.10
CA GLY A 184 19.98 4.65 10.64
C GLY A 184 19.71 3.62 11.75
N ASN A 185 19.09 4.04 12.85
CA ASN A 185 18.70 3.15 13.94
C ASN A 185 17.37 2.44 13.60
N VAL A 186 17.29 1.16 13.89
CA VAL A 186 16.12 0.32 13.68
C VAL A 186 15.79 -0.44 14.95
N ILE A 187 14.50 -0.46 15.30
CA ILE A 187 13.96 -1.27 16.40
C ILE A 187 13.06 -2.33 15.77
N VAL A 188 13.36 -3.59 16.02
CA VAL A 188 12.51 -4.72 15.61
C VAL A 188 11.84 -5.27 16.86
N SER A 189 10.51 -5.25 16.87
CA SER A 189 9.68 -5.76 17.96
C SER A 189 8.74 -6.85 17.46
N GLY A 190 8.20 -7.64 18.36
CA GLY A 190 7.25 -8.69 18.02
C GLY A 190 7.06 -9.72 19.12
N SER A 191 6.16 -10.68 18.86
CA SER A 191 5.92 -11.81 19.76
C SER A 191 6.37 -13.09 19.07
N LEU A 192 7.16 -13.88 19.78
CA LEU A 192 7.63 -15.19 19.30
C LEU A 192 6.94 -16.31 20.09
N PRO A 193 6.66 -17.47 19.46
CA PRO A 193 6.10 -18.63 20.17
C PRO A 193 6.99 -19.05 21.35
N PRO A 194 6.43 -19.65 22.42
CA PRO A 194 7.20 -20.04 23.62
C PRO A 194 8.31 -21.07 23.35
N ASP A 195 8.16 -21.85 22.29
CA ASP A 195 9.12 -22.82 21.79
C ASP A 195 10.17 -22.25 20.84
N ALA A 196 10.08 -20.94 20.56
CA ALA A 196 11.06 -20.26 19.74
C ALA A 196 12.43 -20.24 20.42
N ASN A 197 13.43 -20.75 19.73
CA ASN A 197 14.82 -20.78 20.22
C ASN A 197 15.37 -19.36 20.36
N ARG A 198 16.25 -19.13 21.35
CA ARG A 198 17.03 -17.87 21.53
C ARG A 198 17.86 -17.46 20.31
N THR A 199 18.01 -18.35 19.32
CA THR A 199 18.65 -18.05 18.03
C THR A 199 17.85 -17.06 17.17
N ARG A 200 16.58 -16.80 17.48
CA ARG A 200 15.71 -15.92 16.68
C ARG A 200 16.17 -14.45 16.65
N GLU A 201 16.68 -13.95 17.78
CA GLU A 201 17.29 -12.60 17.80
C GLU A 201 18.56 -12.54 16.92
N ALA A 202 19.38 -13.58 16.98
CA ALA A 202 20.58 -13.68 16.14
C ALA A 202 20.23 -13.83 14.65
N ASP A 203 19.11 -14.51 14.33
CA ASP A 203 18.61 -14.62 12.96
C ASP A 203 18.16 -13.25 12.42
N ILE A 204 17.43 -12.46 13.23
CA ILE A 204 17.03 -11.09 12.88
C ILE A 204 18.28 -10.23 12.63
N GLN A 205 19.22 -10.22 13.57
CA GLN A 205 20.47 -9.45 13.44
C GLN A 205 21.28 -9.89 12.22
N SER A 206 21.37 -11.21 11.97
CA SER A 206 22.08 -11.76 10.81
C SER A 206 21.48 -11.31 9.48
N VAL A 207 20.14 -11.27 9.38
CA VAL A 207 19.44 -10.80 8.17
C VAL A 207 19.69 -9.32 7.95
N LEU A 208 19.59 -8.52 9.00
CA LEU A 208 19.67 -7.06 8.90
C LEU A 208 21.10 -6.54 8.76
N SER A 209 22.11 -7.31 9.16
CA SER A 209 23.53 -6.94 8.96
C SER A 209 23.93 -6.74 7.50
N SER A 210 23.15 -7.29 6.55
CA SER A 210 23.37 -7.12 5.11
C SER A 210 22.76 -5.84 4.52
N VAL A 211 21.97 -5.10 5.30
CA VAL A 211 21.24 -3.92 4.83
C VAL A 211 22.08 -2.67 5.07
N ALA A 212 22.70 -2.16 4.02
CA ALA A 212 23.73 -1.09 4.11
C ALA A 212 23.25 0.24 4.76
N VAL A 213 21.96 0.54 4.70
CA VAL A 213 21.40 1.78 5.26
C VAL A 213 21.20 1.73 6.77
N ILE A 214 21.28 0.54 7.38
CA ILE A 214 21.12 0.33 8.83
C ILE A 214 22.46 0.51 9.52
N LYS A 215 22.50 1.31 10.58
CA LYS A 215 23.69 1.49 11.43
C LYS A 215 23.62 0.73 12.73
N ASN A 216 22.43 0.62 13.30
CA ASN A 216 22.21 -0.07 14.57
C ASN A 216 20.84 -0.76 14.57
N VAL A 217 20.78 -1.97 15.16
CA VAL A 217 19.55 -2.77 15.30
C VAL A 217 19.35 -3.11 16.75
N GLU A 218 18.23 -2.68 17.32
CA GLU A 218 17.75 -3.11 18.62
C GLU A 218 16.61 -4.13 18.42
N VAL A 219 16.72 -5.31 19.02
CA VAL A 219 15.70 -6.37 18.92
C VAL A 219 14.97 -6.46 20.27
N LYS A 220 13.64 -6.24 20.25
CA LYS A 220 12.73 -6.24 21.41
C LYS A 220 11.63 -7.29 21.27
N VAL A 221 12.01 -8.53 21.04
CA VAL A 221 11.04 -9.63 20.91
C VAL A 221 10.66 -10.18 22.29
N LYS A 222 9.38 -10.46 22.48
CA LYS A 222 8.86 -11.12 23.69
C LYS A 222 8.58 -12.58 23.37
N PHE A 223 8.95 -13.45 24.29
CA PHE A 223 8.57 -14.87 24.24
C PHE A 223 7.27 -15.01 25.03
N GLY A 224 6.17 -15.32 24.29
CA GLY A 224 4.85 -15.45 24.86
C GLY A 224 4.55 -16.85 25.37
#